data_76015821789ab12dbb33c78c24a706e8
#
_entry.id   76015821789ab12dbb33c78c24a706e8
#
_cell.length_a   1.000
_cell.length_b   1.000
_cell.length_c   1.000
_cell.angle_alpha   90.00
_cell.angle_beta   90.00
_cell.angle_gamma   90.00
#
_symmetry.space_group_name_H-M   'P 1'
#
loop_
_entity.id
_entity.type
_entity.pdbx_description
1 polymer ?
#
loop_
_entity_poly.entity_id
_entity_poly.type
_entity_poly.pdbx_seq_one_letter_code
_entity_poly.pdbx_strand_id
1 'polypeptide(L)'
;QAVDTIEGPLLVVAGPGSGKTEILSLRVAKILKETQSLPSNILCLTFTDSASVNMRERLAKLIGSEAYRVSIHTFHSFSVDIIQKYPEFFYKGAIFSPADAVSQIGILENIFDALPHNDLLKSSHPEEGYTYLQDVSKVIGYLKKAGITPSRFSEIIEKNSEAVKRINEVLVPIAEKRVSAAV
;
A
#
# COMPACT_ATOMS: atom_id res chain seq x y z
N GLN A 1 4.18 -32.01 -11.11
CA GLN A 1 4.86 -31.87 -9.79
C GLN A 1 4.30 -30.73 -8.96
N ALA A 2 4.31 -29.43 -9.43
CA ALA A 2 3.78 -28.32 -8.65
C ALA A 2 2.27 -28.40 -8.37
N VAL A 3 1.49 -28.97 -9.28
CA VAL A 3 0.06 -29.21 -9.11
C VAL A 3 -0.19 -30.42 -8.19
N ASP A 4 0.73 -31.38 -8.15
CA ASP A 4 0.57 -32.63 -7.40
C ASP A 4 0.94 -32.51 -5.93
N THR A 5 1.74 -31.50 -5.59
CA THR A 5 2.11 -31.22 -4.19
C THR A 5 0.98 -30.46 -3.52
N ILE A 6 0.09 -31.16 -2.83
CA ILE A 6 -1.08 -30.56 -2.17
C ILE A 6 -0.71 -30.00 -0.80
N GLU A 7 0.09 -30.73 -0.03
CA GLU A 7 0.44 -30.37 1.34
C GLU A 7 1.77 -29.62 1.44
N GLY A 8 1.89 -28.79 2.45
CA GLY A 8 3.08 -28.04 2.81
C GLY A 8 3.36 -26.80 1.95
N PRO A 9 4.36 -26.03 2.33
CA PRO A 9 4.76 -24.84 1.59
C PRO A 9 5.41 -25.21 0.26
N LEU A 10 4.99 -24.54 -0.83
CA LEU A 10 5.52 -24.73 -2.18
C LEU A 10 5.90 -23.38 -2.78
N LEU A 11 7.16 -23.22 -3.16
CA LEU A 11 7.63 -22.09 -3.94
C LEU A 11 7.80 -22.50 -5.41
N VAL A 12 7.09 -21.79 -6.31
CA VAL A 12 7.21 -21.98 -7.76
C VAL A 12 7.91 -20.78 -8.37
N VAL A 13 9.13 -20.96 -8.85
CA VAL A 13 9.90 -19.94 -9.56
C VAL A 13 9.69 -20.10 -11.06
N ALA A 14 9.15 -19.08 -11.71
CA ALA A 14 8.81 -19.16 -13.12
C ALA A 14 8.85 -17.78 -13.78
N GLY A 15 9.34 -17.69 -15.01
CA GLY A 15 9.46 -16.46 -15.78
C GLY A 15 8.10 -15.87 -16.22
N PRO A 16 8.08 -14.68 -16.79
CA PRO A 16 6.87 -14.11 -17.40
C PRO A 16 6.32 -15.04 -18.50
N GLY A 17 5.00 -15.16 -18.60
CA GLY A 17 4.35 -15.99 -19.63
C GLY A 17 4.42 -17.51 -19.43
N SER A 18 5.06 -18.02 -18.37
CA SER A 18 5.26 -19.45 -18.11
C SER A 18 4.04 -20.21 -17.57
N GLY A 19 2.86 -19.58 -17.52
CA GLY A 19 1.64 -20.23 -17.05
C GLY A 19 1.48 -20.31 -15.52
N LYS A 20 2.16 -19.46 -14.73
CA LYS A 20 2.04 -19.45 -13.25
C LYS A 20 0.60 -19.44 -12.73
N THR A 21 -0.25 -18.61 -13.31
CA THR A 21 -1.66 -18.50 -12.92
C THR A 21 -2.44 -19.78 -13.27
N GLU A 22 -2.07 -20.44 -14.36
CA GLU A 22 -2.65 -21.74 -14.76
C GLU A 22 -2.32 -22.82 -13.72
N ILE A 23 -1.05 -22.91 -13.34
CA ILE A 23 -0.60 -23.87 -12.31
C ILE A 23 -1.34 -23.64 -10.99
N LEU A 24 -1.55 -22.40 -10.57
CA LEU A 24 -2.31 -22.07 -9.37
C LEU A 24 -3.77 -22.50 -9.47
N SER A 25 -4.41 -22.24 -10.61
CA SER A 25 -5.81 -22.64 -10.84
C SER A 25 -5.97 -24.16 -10.85
N LEU A 26 -5.07 -24.87 -11.52
CA LEU A 26 -5.05 -26.34 -11.53
C LEU A 26 -4.80 -26.91 -10.13
N ARG A 27 -3.91 -26.30 -9.35
CA ARG A 27 -3.64 -26.73 -7.96
C ARG A 27 -4.88 -26.56 -7.07
N VAL A 28 -5.58 -25.42 -7.16
CA VAL A 28 -6.83 -25.21 -6.43
C VAL A 28 -7.88 -26.24 -6.82
N ALA A 29 -8.08 -26.48 -8.11
CA ALA A 29 -9.02 -27.48 -8.61
C ALA A 29 -8.67 -28.88 -8.09
N LYS A 30 -7.37 -29.23 -8.06
CA LYS A 30 -6.90 -30.51 -7.56
C LYS A 30 -7.10 -30.66 -6.05
N ILE A 31 -6.79 -29.63 -5.25
CA ILE A 31 -7.05 -29.62 -3.81
C ILE A 31 -8.53 -29.92 -3.54
N LEU A 32 -9.43 -29.19 -4.20
CA LEU A 32 -10.88 -29.38 -4.02
C LEU A 32 -11.37 -30.76 -4.45
N LYS A 33 -10.71 -31.38 -5.45
CA LYS A 33 -11.08 -32.74 -5.94
C LYS A 33 -10.54 -33.84 -5.03
N GLU A 34 -9.36 -33.66 -4.47
CA GLU A 34 -8.65 -34.74 -3.75
C GLU A 34 -8.73 -34.63 -2.23
N THR A 35 -9.22 -33.47 -1.73
CA THR A 35 -9.42 -33.26 -0.29
C THR A 35 -10.88 -32.97 0.04
N GLN A 36 -11.24 -33.04 1.31
CA GLN A 36 -12.57 -32.62 1.80
C GLN A 36 -12.66 -31.12 2.07
N SER A 37 -11.71 -30.33 1.55
CA SER A 37 -11.69 -28.87 1.76
C SER A 37 -12.84 -28.19 1.05
N LEU A 38 -13.53 -27.32 1.75
CA LEU A 38 -14.57 -26.48 1.13
C LEU A 38 -13.91 -25.39 0.29
N PRO A 39 -14.53 -24.97 -0.84
CA PRO A 39 -14.02 -23.85 -1.64
C PRO A 39 -13.78 -22.56 -0.83
N SER A 40 -14.64 -22.28 0.15
CA SER A 40 -14.51 -21.14 1.06
C SER A 40 -13.29 -21.17 1.97
N ASN A 41 -12.66 -22.33 2.14
CA ASN A 41 -11.44 -22.47 2.94
C ASN A 41 -10.17 -22.20 2.15
N ILE A 42 -10.29 -21.94 0.85
CA ILE A 42 -9.17 -21.63 -0.03
C ILE A 42 -9.12 -20.13 -0.27
N LEU A 43 -7.98 -19.52 0.06
CA LEU A 43 -7.68 -18.12 -0.22
C LEU A 43 -6.63 -18.02 -1.32
N CYS A 44 -6.95 -17.30 -2.39
CA CYS A 44 -6.04 -16.94 -3.46
C CYS A 44 -5.79 -15.44 -3.43
N LEU A 45 -4.54 -15.02 -3.31
CA LEU A 45 -4.14 -13.63 -3.36
C LEU A 45 -3.45 -13.31 -4.69
N THR A 46 -3.86 -12.23 -5.30
CA THR A 46 -3.30 -11.70 -6.55
C THR A 46 -2.81 -10.28 -6.36
N PHE A 47 -2.07 -9.77 -7.34
CA PHE A 47 -1.57 -8.40 -7.26
C PHE A 47 -2.53 -7.37 -7.87
N THR A 48 -3.33 -7.76 -8.86
CA THR A 48 -4.26 -6.88 -9.57
C THR A 48 -5.67 -7.46 -9.63
N ASP A 49 -6.66 -6.60 -9.73
CA ASP A 49 -8.08 -7.01 -9.85
C ASP A 49 -8.31 -7.81 -11.13
N SER A 50 -7.66 -7.41 -12.24
CA SER A 50 -7.70 -8.18 -13.51
C SER A 50 -7.18 -9.61 -13.34
N ALA A 51 -6.13 -9.80 -12.54
CA ALA A 51 -5.60 -11.14 -12.25
C ALA A 51 -6.59 -11.96 -11.41
N SER A 52 -7.31 -11.33 -10.49
CA SER A 52 -8.36 -11.99 -9.69
C SER A 52 -9.51 -12.46 -10.58
N VAL A 53 -9.98 -11.60 -11.49
CA VAL A 53 -11.03 -11.95 -12.47
C VAL A 53 -10.59 -13.10 -13.37
N ASN A 54 -9.42 -12.98 -13.99
CA ASN A 54 -8.86 -14.02 -14.86
C ASN A 54 -8.68 -15.37 -14.14
N MET A 55 -8.26 -15.34 -12.88
CA MET A 55 -8.12 -16.55 -12.08
C MET A 55 -9.47 -17.20 -11.79
N ARG A 56 -10.49 -16.40 -11.47
CA ARG A 56 -11.86 -16.88 -11.25
C ARG A 56 -12.45 -17.52 -12.51
N GLU A 57 -12.29 -16.90 -13.67
CA GLU A 57 -12.75 -17.43 -14.94
C GLU A 57 -12.08 -18.78 -15.29
N ARG A 58 -10.76 -18.90 -15.03
CA ARG A 58 -10.03 -20.15 -15.22
C ARG A 58 -10.52 -21.25 -14.28
N LEU A 59 -10.71 -20.90 -13.01
CA LEU A 59 -11.28 -21.83 -12.03
C LEU A 59 -12.69 -22.26 -12.42
N ALA A 60 -13.54 -21.34 -12.88
CA ALA A 60 -14.89 -21.67 -13.33
C ALA A 60 -14.91 -22.68 -14.49
N LYS A 61 -13.90 -22.64 -15.38
CA LYS A 61 -13.74 -23.65 -16.44
C LYS A 61 -13.34 -25.01 -15.91
N LEU A 62 -12.65 -25.08 -14.77
CA LEU A 62 -12.14 -26.33 -14.17
C LEU A 62 -13.13 -26.97 -13.19
N ILE A 63 -13.80 -26.18 -12.37
CA ILE A 63 -14.65 -26.65 -11.26
C ILE A 63 -16.08 -26.08 -11.29
N GLY A 64 -16.48 -25.40 -12.37
CA GLY A 64 -17.82 -24.86 -12.52
C GLY A 64 -18.17 -23.77 -11.50
N SER A 65 -19.41 -23.78 -11.01
CA SER A 65 -19.93 -22.78 -10.08
C SER A 65 -19.22 -22.72 -8.72
N GLU A 66 -18.55 -23.78 -8.32
CA GLU A 66 -17.78 -23.83 -7.07
C GLU A 66 -16.64 -22.80 -7.05
N ALA A 67 -16.14 -22.37 -8.23
CA ALA A 67 -15.13 -21.32 -8.35
C ALA A 67 -15.55 -19.98 -7.71
N TYR A 68 -16.85 -19.69 -7.67
CA TYR A 68 -17.38 -18.45 -7.06
C TYR A 68 -17.37 -18.51 -5.53
N ARG A 69 -17.20 -19.68 -4.95
CA ARG A 69 -17.08 -19.87 -3.49
C ARG A 69 -15.64 -19.83 -3.02
N VAL A 70 -14.66 -19.90 -3.92
CA VAL A 70 -13.24 -19.72 -3.61
C VAL A 70 -12.97 -18.23 -3.35
N SER A 71 -12.30 -17.93 -2.24
CA SER A 71 -11.92 -16.57 -1.88
C SER A 71 -10.74 -16.10 -2.74
N ILE A 72 -11.01 -15.29 -3.77
CA ILE A 72 -9.98 -14.74 -4.67
C ILE A 72 -9.99 -13.23 -4.52
N HIS A 73 -8.92 -12.67 -3.99
CA HIS A 73 -8.77 -11.25 -3.66
C HIS A 73 -7.43 -10.70 -4.13
N THR A 74 -7.35 -9.39 -4.28
CA THR A 74 -6.06 -8.70 -4.22
C THR A 74 -5.63 -8.56 -2.76
N PHE A 75 -4.32 -8.30 -2.51
CA PHE A 75 -3.85 -8.01 -1.15
C PHE A 75 -4.62 -6.85 -0.51
N HIS A 76 -4.94 -5.81 -1.29
CA HIS A 76 -5.69 -4.65 -0.81
C HIS A 76 -7.13 -5.01 -0.44
N SER A 77 -7.87 -5.67 -1.33
CA SER A 77 -9.27 -6.04 -1.08
C SER A 77 -9.39 -7.01 0.09
N PHE A 78 -8.46 -7.98 0.22
CA PHE A 78 -8.43 -8.89 1.35
C PHE A 78 -8.15 -8.15 2.67
N SER A 79 -7.22 -7.19 2.68
CA SER A 79 -6.93 -6.39 3.88
C SER A 79 -8.13 -5.56 4.32
N VAL A 80 -8.85 -4.97 3.37
CA VAL A 80 -10.09 -4.22 3.65
C VAL A 80 -11.16 -5.14 4.23
N ASP A 81 -11.34 -6.33 3.65
CA ASP A 81 -12.29 -7.33 4.12
C ASP A 81 -12.00 -7.76 5.57
N ILE A 82 -10.73 -7.99 5.91
CA ILE A 82 -10.30 -8.31 7.28
C ILE A 82 -10.61 -7.16 8.25
N ILE A 83 -10.29 -5.92 7.87
CA ILE A 83 -10.53 -4.74 8.72
C ILE A 83 -12.04 -4.56 8.97
N GLN A 84 -12.87 -4.76 7.94
CA GLN A 84 -14.31 -4.63 8.06
C GLN A 84 -14.95 -5.77 8.87
N LYS A 85 -14.41 -6.98 8.75
CA LYS A 85 -14.93 -8.17 9.43
C LYS A 85 -14.56 -8.25 10.91
N TYR A 86 -13.41 -7.67 11.26
CA TYR A 86 -12.86 -7.72 12.62
C TYR A 86 -12.51 -6.31 13.14
N PRO A 87 -13.47 -5.37 13.19
CA PRO A 87 -13.21 -3.98 13.56
C PRO A 87 -12.66 -3.85 15.00
N GLU A 88 -12.95 -4.79 15.89
CA GLU A 88 -12.50 -4.80 17.28
C GLU A 88 -10.96 -4.84 17.42
N PHE A 89 -10.24 -5.38 16.42
CA PHE A 89 -8.78 -5.40 16.41
C PHE A 89 -8.15 -4.13 15.83
N PHE A 90 -8.97 -3.23 15.27
CA PHE A 90 -8.52 -2.00 14.60
C PHE A 90 -9.15 -0.78 15.26
N TYR A 91 -8.32 0.22 15.61
CA TYR A 91 -8.74 1.55 16.07
C TYR A 91 -9.96 1.56 17.01
N LYS A 92 -9.94 0.75 18.04
CA LYS A 92 -11.00 0.70 19.08
C LYS A 92 -12.39 0.35 18.53
N GLY A 93 -12.48 -0.46 17.51
CA GLY A 93 -13.73 -0.91 16.92
C GLY A 93 -14.43 0.08 16.00
N ALA A 94 -13.72 1.12 15.52
CA ALA A 94 -14.31 2.04 14.55
C ALA A 94 -14.54 1.36 13.20
N ILE A 95 -15.70 1.62 12.60
CA ILE A 95 -16.02 1.14 11.26
C ILE A 95 -15.33 2.06 10.25
N PHE A 96 -14.42 1.50 9.45
CA PHE A 96 -13.72 2.22 8.40
C PHE A 96 -14.31 1.89 7.03
N SER A 97 -14.45 2.91 6.21
CA SER A 97 -14.58 2.76 4.76
C SER A 97 -13.30 3.26 4.07
N PRO A 98 -12.85 2.59 3.01
CA PRO A 98 -11.73 3.08 2.22
C PRO A 98 -12.04 4.48 1.68
N ALA A 99 -11.14 5.45 1.90
CA ALA A 99 -11.25 6.75 1.30
C ALA A 99 -10.81 6.68 -0.18
N ASP A 100 -11.67 7.06 -1.10
CA ASP A 100 -11.30 7.26 -2.49
C ASP A 100 -10.38 8.48 -2.68
N ALA A 101 -9.87 8.69 -3.88
CA ALA A 101 -8.95 9.79 -4.16
C ALA A 101 -9.56 11.17 -3.87
N VAL A 102 -10.85 11.34 -4.14
CA VAL A 102 -11.56 12.60 -3.90
C VAL A 102 -11.70 12.88 -2.41
N SER A 103 -12.12 11.86 -1.65
CA SER A 103 -12.23 11.95 -0.18
C SER A 103 -10.88 12.24 0.48
N GLN A 104 -9.79 11.64 -0.03
CA GLN A 104 -8.43 11.92 0.48
C GLN A 104 -8.02 13.37 0.26
N ILE A 105 -8.29 13.93 -0.91
CA ILE A 105 -8.03 15.33 -1.22
C ILE A 105 -8.84 16.21 -0.28
N GLY A 106 -10.16 16.00 -0.16
CA GLY A 106 -11.01 16.80 0.72
C GLY A 106 -10.60 16.76 2.19
N ILE A 107 -10.10 15.62 2.69
CA ILE A 107 -9.55 15.52 4.06
C ILE A 107 -8.31 16.39 4.20
N LEU A 108 -7.40 16.38 3.22
CA LEU A 108 -6.18 17.19 3.25
C LEU A 108 -6.50 18.69 3.13
N GLU A 109 -7.43 19.07 2.28
CA GLU A 109 -7.91 20.46 2.15
C GLU A 109 -8.47 20.98 3.48
N ASN A 110 -9.33 20.21 4.14
CA ASN A 110 -9.84 20.56 5.46
C ASN A 110 -8.73 20.75 6.51
N ILE A 111 -7.69 19.93 6.46
CA ILE A 111 -6.52 20.07 7.36
C ILE A 111 -5.76 21.36 7.02
N PHE A 112 -5.54 21.67 5.75
CA PHE A 112 -4.85 22.86 5.30
C PHE A 112 -5.64 24.14 5.65
N ASP A 113 -6.97 24.09 5.51
CA ASP A 113 -7.87 25.19 5.91
C ASP A 113 -7.75 25.51 7.41
N ALA A 114 -7.53 24.49 8.24
CA ALA A 114 -7.36 24.67 9.69
C ALA A 114 -5.97 25.17 10.11
N LEU A 115 -4.98 25.18 9.21
CA LEU A 115 -3.64 25.69 9.51
C LEU A 115 -3.65 27.22 9.74
N PRO A 116 -2.70 27.76 10.53
CA PRO A 116 -2.50 29.20 10.66
C PRO A 116 -2.23 29.88 9.31
N HIS A 117 -2.65 31.15 9.16
CA HIS A 117 -2.48 31.87 7.89
C HIS A 117 -1.02 32.04 7.44
N ASN A 118 -0.08 32.02 8.38
CA ASN A 118 1.36 32.14 8.12
C ASN A 118 2.06 30.79 7.94
N ASP A 119 1.33 29.69 7.91
CA ASP A 119 1.90 28.35 7.64
C ASP A 119 2.26 28.23 6.16
N LEU A 120 3.47 27.74 5.86
CA LEU A 120 3.97 27.58 4.50
C LEU A 120 3.13 26.59 3.67
N LEU A 121 2.55 25.58 4.30
CA LEU A 121 1.67 24.62 3.63
C LEU A 121 0.36 25.25 3.15
N LYS A 122 -0.04 26.38 3.73
CA LYS A 122 -1.24 27.13 3.33
C LYS A 122 -1.05 27.96 2.05
N SER A 123 0.16 27.95 1.48
CA SER A 123 0.40 28.57 0.17
C SER A 123 -0.50 27.95 -0.90
N SER A 124 -1.26 28.79 -1.57
CA SER A 124 -2.24 28.37 -2.59
C SER A 124 -2.11 29.22 -3.86
N HIS A 125 -2.40 28.59 -5.00
CA HIS A 125 -2.52 29.27 -6.28
C HIS A 125 -4.02 29.43 -6.61
N PRO A 126 -4.47 30.58 -7.15
CA PRO A 126 -5.89 30.84 -7.39
C PRO A 126 -6.61 29.80 -8.26
N GLU A 127 -5.90 29.18 -9.19
CA GLU A 127 -6.47 28.20 -10.13
C GLU A 127 -6.19 26.74 -9.75
N GLU A 128 -5.12 26.47 -8.98
CA GLU A 128 -4.62 25.11 -8.72
C GLU A 128 -4.84 24.65 -7.27
N GLY A 129 -5.37 25.52 -6.40
CA GLY A 129 -5.55 25.22 -4.99
C GLY A 129 -4.25 25.18 -4.18
N TYR A 130 -4.15 24.35 -3.14
CA TYR A 130 -2.97 24.29 -2.28
C TYR A 130 -1.74 23.73 -2.97
N THR A 131 -0.67 24.53 -3.03
CA THR A 131 0.58 24.22 -3.73
C THR A 131 1.21 22.89 -3.30
N TYR A 132 1.19 22.60 -2.00
CA TYR A 132 1.88 21.43 -1.42
C TYR A 132 0.97 20.21 -1.17
N LEU A 133 -0.31 20.27 -1.55
CA LEU A 133 -1.28 19.21 -1.24
C LEU A 133 -0.88 17.84 -1.79
N GLN A 134 -0.44 17.80 -3.05
CA GLN A 134 -0.02 16.55 -3.68
C GLN A 134 1.26 15.99 -3.09
N ASP A 135 2.21 16.84 -2.74
CA ASP A 135 3.49 16.41 -2.15
C ASP A 135 3.28 15.91 -0.73
N VAL A 136 2.45 16.56 0.07
CA VAL A 136 2.06 16.07 1.40
C VAL A 136 1.36 14.73 1.30
N SER A 137 0.44 14.56 0.35
CA SER A 137 -0.24 13.27 0.12
C SER A 137 0.75 12.14 -0.20
N LYS A 138 1.73 12.40 -1.08
CA LYS A 138 2.79 11.45 -1.43
C LYS A 138 3.65 11.08 -0.22
N VAL A 139 4.08 12.10 0.56
CA VAL A 139 4.92 11.88 1.75
C VAL A 139 4.16 11.03 2.78
N ILE A 140 2.90 11.34 3.06
CA ILE A 140 2.05 10.52 3.94
C ILE A 140 1.98 9.08 3.44
N GLY A 141 1.83 8.89 2.13
CA GLY A 141 1.83 7.55 1.51
C GLY A 141 3.14 6.78 1.75
N TYR A 142 4.29 7.45 1.61
CA TYR A 142 5.60 6.83 1.89
C TYR A 142 5.78 6.51 3.36
N LEU A 143 5.41 7.41 4.27
CA LEU A 143 5.50 7.19 5.71
C LEU A 143 4.64 5.98 6.16
N LYS A 144 3.41 5.89 5.66
CA LYS A 144 2.53 4.76 5.93
C LYS A 144 3.10 3.44 5.41
N LYS A 145 3.63 3.42 4.18
CA LYS A 145 4.27 2.23 3.60
C LYS A 145 5.50 1.78 4.39
N ALA A 146 6.24 2.72 4.95
CA ALA A 146 7.41 2.45 5.79
C ALA A 146 7.05 2.12 7.25
N GLY A 147 5.76 2.16 7.63
CA GLY A 147 5.32 1.93 9.00
C GLY A 147 5.78 3.01 9.99
N ILE A 148 6.06 4.21 9.49
CA ILE A 148 6.53 5.34 10.32
C ILE A 148 5.32 6.03 10.94
N THR A 149 5.26 6.04 12.26
CA THR A 149 4.24 6.76 13.02
C THR A 149 4.53 8.26 13.06
N PRO A 150 3.53 9.14 13.36
CA PRO A 150 3.75 10.57 13.51
C PRO A 150 4.85 10.91 14.52
N SER A 151 4.87 10.24 15.70
CA SER A 151 5.90 10.44 16.72
C SER A 151 7.30 10.12 16.19
N ARG A 152 7.44 8.98 15.50
CA ARG A 152 8.71 8.57 14.92
C ARG A 152 9.16 9.53 13.81
N PHE A 153 8.23 10.06 13.04
CA PHE A 153 8.52 11.06 12.03
C PHE A 153 9.05 12.37 12.64
N SER A 154 8.44 12.84 13.73
CA SER A 154 8.94 14.01 14.47
C SER A 154 10.38 13.82 14.97
N GLU A 155 10.70 12.66 15.56
CA GLU A 155 12.07 12.33 15.97
C GLU A 155 13.08 12.37 14.80
N ILE A 156 12.66 11.88 13.63
CA ILE A 156 13.50 11.89 12.43
C ILE A 156 13.77 13.33 11.97
N ILE A 157 12.74 14.18 11.98
CA ILE A 157 12.86 15.60 11.60
C ILE A 157 13.80 16.34 12.56
N GLU A 158 13.67 16.14 13.86
CA GLU A 158 14.55 16.75 14.87
C GLU A 158 16.00 16.37 14.63
N LYS A 159 16.30 15.06 14.48
CA LYS A 159 17.64 14.56 14.19
C LYS A 159 18.21 15.11 12.89
N ASN A 160 17.42 15.18 11.84
CA ASN A 160 17.84 15.75 10.57
C ASN A 160 18.10 17.26 10.68
N SER A 161 17.27 17.98 11.42
CA SER A 161 17.49 19.42 11.68
C SER A 161 18.78 19.70 12.42
N GLU A 162 19.12 18.88 13.43
CA GLU A 162 20.40 18.97 14.12
C GLU A 162 21.60 18.65 13.20
N ALA A 163 21.45 17.61 12.35
CA ALA A 163 22.48 17.25 11.38
C ALA A 163 22.71 18.38 10.36
N VAL A 164 21.66 18.99 9.85
CA VAL A 164 21.76 20.14 8.93
C VAL A 164 22.41 21.34 9.60
N LYS A 165 22.10 21.65 10.87
CA LYS A 165 22.77 22.72 11.62
C LYS A 165 24.28 22.48 11.71
N ARG A 166 24.69 21.25 12.10
CA ARG A 166 26.12 20.90 12.18
C ARG A 166 26.82 20.98 10.82
N ILE A 167 26.15 20.56 9.75
CA ILE A 167 26.70 20.66 8.39
C ILE A 167 26.86 22.13 7.99
N ASN A 168 25.89 22.98 8.27
CA ASN A 168 25.93 24.40 7.97
C ASN A 168 27.05 25.12 8.76
N GLU A 169 27.25 24.78 10.03
CA GLU A 169 28.36 25.32 10.86
C GLU A 169 29.74 25.05 10.23
N VAL A 170 29.88 23.96 9.50
CA VAL A 170 31.14 23.59 8.82
C VAL A 170 31.22 24.17 7.41
N LEU A 171 30.13 24.09 6.64
CA LEU A 171 30.14 24.46 5.22
C LEU A 171 30.06 25.96 4.99
N VAL A 172 29.30 26.73 5.78
CA VAL A 172 29.13 28.16 5.59
C VAL A 172 30.48 28.91 5.69
N PRO A 173 31.33 28.70 6.71
CA PRO A 173 32.62 29.34 6.78
C PRO A 173 33.58 28.97 5.64
N ILE A 174 33.45 27.75 5.07
CA ILE A 174 34.26 27.32 3.92
C ILE A 174 33.79 28.03 2.65
N ALA A 175 32.48 28.15 2.46
CA ALA A 175 31.92 28.83 1.30
C ALA A 175 32.24 30.33 1.31
N GLU A 176 32.11 31.00 2.48
CA GLU A 176 32.47 32.41 2.64
C GLU A 176 33.94 32.69 2.36
N LYS A 177 34.84 31.82 2.83
CA LYS A 177 36.29 31.96 2.52
C LYS A 177 36.58 31.81 1.02
N ARG A 178 35.86 30.95 0.30
CA ARG A 178 36.05 30.80 -1.14
C ARG A 178 35.51 31.98 -1.93
N VAL A 179 34.38 32.54 -1.51
CA VAL A 179 33.80 33.73 -2.17
C VAL A 179 34.69 34.95 -1.94
N SER A 180 35.19 35.17 -0.72
CA SER A 180 36.10 36.28 -0.42
C SER A 180 37.50 36.14 -1.02
N ALA A 181 37.92 34.96 -1.43
CA ALA A 181 39.19 34.74 -2.14
C ALA A 181 39.06 34.86 -3.67
N ALA A 182 37.84 34.98 -4.19
CA ALA A 182 37.54 35.10 -5.61
C ALA A 182 37.16 36.56 -6.03
N VAL A 183 37.13 37.51 -5.09
CA VAL A 183 36.98 38.93 -5.25
C VAL A 183 38.31 39.62 -4.97
#